data_2f59a88903a7f0e6627ab95abd6b939d
#
_entry.id   2f59a88903a7f0e6627ab95abd6b939d
#
_cell.length_a   1.000
_cell.length_b   1.000
_cell.length_c   1.000
_cell.angle_alpha   90.00
_cell.angle_beta   90.00
_cell.angle_gamma   90.00
#
_symmetry.space_group_name_H-M   'P 1'
#
loop_
_entity.id
_entity.type
_entity.pdbx_description
1 polymer ?
#
loop_
_entity_poly.entity_id
_entity_poly.type
_entity_poly.pdbx_seq_one_letter_code
_entity_poly.pdbx_strand_id
1 'polypeptide(L)'
;EVKTSVKKNLILNNQLKKSNSPIVYKQKLKDKNTIYFYNDKKAVQSQIHVLIPGSNMELDERLTSRTFNKYFGSGMSALVFQEIREFRSLAYSAYGVYQVPWYLDGEGYFRGYMGTQTDKTVNAIEAYLGLLRNMPEKPLRMEGIKSGLLQSLVTSKPNFRSLARTARNWKLQGYDGNPNVLYKDNYESIDFKNVVNFYEENL
;
A
#
# COMPACT_ATOMS: atom_id res chain seq x y z
N GLU A 1 -24.72 11.43 -26.34
CA GLU A 1 -24.07 12.65 -26.85
C GLU A 1 -22.54 12.51 -26.90
N VAL A 2 -21.82 12.29 -25.78
CA VAL A 2 -20.34 12.18 -25.74
C VAL A 2 -19.84 11.03 -26.65
N LYS A 3 -20.44 9.85 -26.57
CA LYS A 3 -20.08 8.69 -27.43
C LYS A 3 -20.22 9.02 -28.92
N THR A 4 -21.26 9.73 -29.30
CA THR A 4 -21.56 10.10 -30.68
C THR A 4 -20.56 11.16 -31.18
N SER A 5 -20.26 12.16 -30.36
CA SER A 5 -19.28 13.19 -30.65
C SER A 5 -17.87 12.62 -30.83
N VAL A 6 -17.47 11.70 -29.92
CA VAL A 6 -16.17 11.02 -30.00
C VAL A 6 -16.06 10.18 -31.27
N LYS A 7 -17.08 9.40 -31.63
CA LYS A 7 -17.11 8.61 -32.87
C LYS A 7 -17.04 9.48 -34.14
N LYS A 8 -17.65 10.67 -34.12
CA LYS A 8 -17.67 11.59 -35.23
C LYS A 8 -16.32 12.30 -35.49
N ASN A 9 -15.59 12.55 -34.41
CA ASN A 9 -14.36 13.36 -34.46
C ASN A 9 -13.05 12.55 -34.33
N LEU A 10 -13.12 11.25 -34.00
CA LEU A 10 -11.98 10.36 -34.01
C LEU A 10 -11.85 9.66 -35.38
N ILE A 11 -10.77 9.95 -36.08
CA ILE A 11 -10.34 9.16 -37.22
C ILE A 11 -9.81 7.84 -36.69
N LEU A 12 -10.66 6.82 -36.61
CA LEU A 12 -10.27 5.48 -36.22
C LEU A 12 -9.55 4.82 -37.39
N ASN A 13 -8.27 4.58 -37.27
CA ASN A 13 -7.54 3.75 -38.21
C ASN A 13 -8.02 2.29 -38.04
N ASN A 14 -8.69 1.76 -39.06
CA ASN A 14 -9.20 0.37 -39.10
C ASN A 14 -8.07 -0.68 -39.03
N GLN A 15 -6.80 -0.25 -39.08
CA GLN A 15 -5.63 -1.13 -38.92
C GLN A 15 -5.08 -1.17 -37.48
N LEU A 16 -5.76 -0.58 -36.49
CA LEU A 16 -5.33 -0.67 -35.11
C LEU A 16 -5.33 -2.14 -34.67
N LYS A 17 -4.14 -2.66 -34.43
CA LYS A 17 -3.97 -3.99 -33.84
C LYS A 17 -4.42 -3.97 -32.39
N LYS A 18 -4.99 -5.09 -31.92
CA LYS A 18 -5.29 -5.27 -30.50
C LYS A 18 -3.99 -5.07 -29.71
N SER A 19 -4.04 -4.22 -28.69
CA SER A 19 -2.91 -4.05 -27.78
C SER A 19 -2.52 -5.39 -27.15
N ASN A 20 -1.24 -5.65 -27.04
CA ASN A 20 -0.75 -6.79 -26.27
C ASN A 20 -1.24 -6.66 -24.82
N SER A 21 -1.50 -7.79 -24.19
CA SER A 21 -1.77 -7.81 -22.74
C SER A 21 -0.60 -7.15 -22.01
N PRO A 22 -0.87 -6.39 -20.94
CA PRO A 22 0.21 -5.80 -20.16
C PRO A 22 1.11 -6.92 -19.59
N ILE A 23 2.41 -6.66 -19.62
CA ILE A 23 3.37 -7.58 -19.01
C ILE A 23 3.29 -7.36 -17.50
N VAL A 24 2.86 -8.38 -16.79
CA VAL A 24 2.89 -8.41 -15.32
C VAL A 24 4.24 -8.97 -14.89
N TYR A 25 5.06 -8.14 -14.28
CA TYR A 25 6.33 -8.58 -13.72
C TYR A 25 6.09 -9.29 -12.39
N LYS A 26 6.56 -10.54 -12.29
CA LYS A 26 6.60 -11.26 -11.02
C LYS A 26 7.81 -10.82 -10.21
N GLN A 27 7.64 -10.80 -8.90
CA GLN A 27 8.75 -10.51 -8.00
C GLN A 27 9.78 -11.64 -8.06
N LYS A 28 11.04 -11.25 -8.19
CA LYS A 28 12.13 -12.22 -8.09
C LYS A 28 12.49 -12.41 -6.62
N LEU A 29 12.02 -13.51 -6.06
CA LEU A 29 12.36 -13.89 -4.69
C LEU A 29 13.87 -14.16 -4.57
N LYS A 30 14.42 -13.89 -3.41
CA LYS A 30 15.78 -14.27 -3.02
C LYS A 30 15.70 -15.50 -2.12
N ASP A 31 16.64 -16.40 -2.29
CA ASP A 31 16.72 -17.64 -1.51
C ASP A 31 17.05 -17.38 -0.02
N LYS A 32 17.59 -16.21 0.27
CA LYS A 32 17.99 -15.79 1.62
C LYS A 32 17.66 -14.31 1.87
N ASN A 33 17.47 -13.96 3.13
CA ASN A 33 17.42 -12.57 3.56
C ASN A 33 18.70 -11.86 3.11
N THR A 34 18.55 -10.80 2.34
CA THR A 34 19.66 -10.11 1.69
C THR A 34 19.67 -8.65 2.11
N ILE A 35 20.83 -8.18 2.53
CA ILE A 35 21.07 -6.76 2.83
C ILE A 35 21.92 -6.19 1.71
N TYR A 36 21.44 -5.09 1.13
CA TYR A 36 22.20 -4.27 0.19
C TYR A 36 22.66 -3.01 0.93
N PHE A 37 23.96 -2.86 1.05
CA PHE A 37 24.56 -1.68 1.68
C PHE A 37 25.24 -0.81 0.63
N TYR A 38 24.84 0.46 0.59
CA TYR A 38 25.47 1.47 -0.24
C TYR A 38 26.02 2.59 0.65
N ASN A 39 27.34 2.80 0.64
CA ASN A 39 27.99 3.84 1.42
C ASN A 39 28.13 5.13 0.60
N ASP A 40 27.48 6.19 1.07
CA ASP A 40 27.69 7.54 0.57
C ASP A 40 28.34 8.39 1.66
N LYS A 41 29.61 8.75 1.45
CA LYS A 41 30.40 9.56 2.40
C LYS A 41 29.85 10.97 2.65
N LYS A 42 28.95 11.45 1.78
CA LYS A 42 28.30 12.77 1.91
C LYS A 42 26.95 12.69 2.60
N ALA A 43 26.41 11.50 2.81
CA ALA A 43 25.12 11.33 3.43
C ALA A 43 25.17 11.68 4.91
N VAL A 44 24.25 12.53 5.34
CA VAL A 44 24.06 12.92 6.76
C VAL A 44 23.01 12.08 7.45
N GLN A 45 22.31 11.22 6.70
CA GLN A 45 21.27 10.32 7.18
C GLN A 45 21.38 8.96 6.50
N SER A 46 21.08 7.93 7.26
CA SER A 46 20.86 6.59 6.70
C SER A 46 19.41 6.48 6.20
N GLN A 47 19.25 6.02 4.95
CA GLN A 47 17.97 5.69 4.38
C GLN A 47 17.82 4.17 4.32
N ILE A 48 16.83 3.65 5.03
CA ILE A 48 16.62 2.23 5.20
C ILE A 48 15.33 1.86 4.49
N HIS A 49 15.42 0.90 3.58
CA HIS A 49 14.28 0.31 2.89
C HIS A 49 14.15 -1.15 3.28
N VAL A 50 12.94 -1.54 3.66
CA VAL A 50 12.58 -2.94 3.91
C VAL A 50 11.61 -3.38 2.83
N LEU A 51 11.87 -4.51 2.20
CA LEU A 51 11.01 -5.10 1.19
C LEU A 51 10.73 -6.55 1.57
N ILE A 52 9.44 -6.90 1.72
CA ILE A 52 9.00 -8.26 1.94
C ILE A 52 8.10 -8.63 0.77
N PRO A 53 8.48 -9.61 -0.07
CA PRO A 53 7.63 -10.09 -1.14
C PRO A 53 6.35 -10.70 -0.58
N GLY A 54 5.23 -10.46 -1.24
CA GLY A 54 3.95 -11.07 -0.90
C GLY A 54 3.45 -12.01 -1.99
N SER A 55 2.22 -12.43 -1.84
CA SER A 55 1.53 -13.33 -2.75
C SER A 55 0.55 -12.60 -3.67
N ASN A 56 -0.11 -13.35 -4.56
CA ASN A 56 -1.29 -12.87 -5.28
C ASN A 56 -2.35 -12.44 -4.27
N MET A 57 -3.04 -11.37 -4.59
CA MET A 57 -4.00 -10.75 -3.69
C MET A 57 -5.38 -10.68 -4.33
N GLU A 58 -6.35 -11.28 -3.68
CA GLU A 58 -7.76 -11.19 -4.06
C GLU A 58 -8.36 -9.81 -3.73
N LEU A 59 -9.53 -9.52 -4.31
CA LEU A 59 -10.14 -8.19 -4.18
C LEU A 59 -10.60 -7.85 -2.75
N ASP A 60 -11.09 -8.83 -2.01
CA ASP A 60 -11.53 -8.71 -0.62
C ASP A 60 -10.36 -8.47 0.35
N GLU A 61 -9.20 -9.10 0.10
CA GLU A 61 -7.98 -8.87 0.88
C GLU A 61 -7.48 -7.43 0.79
N ARG A 62 -7.75 -6.74 -0.32
CA ARG A 62 -7.33 -5.34 -0.51
C ARG A 62 -7.96 -4.39 0.50
N LEU A 63 -9.16 -4.68 0.95
CA LEU A 63 -9.81 -3.92 2.00
C LEU A 63 -9.10 -4.11 3.33
N THR A 64 -8.79 -5.35 3.67
CA THR A 64 -8.04 -5.70 4.87
C THR A 64 -6.63 -5.11 4.84
N SER A 65 -5.94 -5.16 3.71
CA SER A 65 -4.61 -4.55 3.55
C SER A 65 -4.63 -3.03 3.76
N ARG A 66 -5.68 -2.32 3.34
CA ARG A 66 -5.84 -0.88 3.61
C ARG A 66 -6.02 -0.61 5.10
N THR A 67 -6.79 -1.46 5.78
CA THR A 67 -7.01 -1.36 7.22
C THR A 67 -5.71 -1.65 7.99
N PHE A 68 -5.00 -2.71 7.61
CA PHE A 68 -3.65 -3.00 8.10
C PHE A 68 -2.70 -1.82 7.90
N ASN A 69 -2.63 -1.25 6.70
CA ASN A 69 -1.77 -0.11 6.41
C ASN A 69 -2.07 1.09 7.31
N LYS A 70 -3.34 1.37 7.56
CA LYS A 70 -3.75 2.46 8.46
C LYS A 70 -3.38 2.19 9.91
N TYR A 71 -3.46 0.93 10.32
CA TYR A 71 -3.05 0.49 11.65
C TYR A 71 -1.53 0.47 11.82
N PHE A 72 -0.81 -0.15 10.89
CA PHE A 72 0.61 -0.44 11.03
C PHE A 72 1.52 0.74 10.68
N GLY A 73 1.38 1.34 9.50
CA GLY A 73 2.41 2.25 9.05
C GLY A 73 2.01 3.45 8.22
N SER A 74 0.71 3.73 8.05
CA SER A 74 0.24 4.86 7.23
C SER A 74 -0.43 5.93 8.08
N GLY A 75 0.26 7.03 8.31
CA GLY A 75 -0.23 8.20 9.04
C GLY A 75 0.29 8.29 10.48
N MET A 76 -0.02 9.43 11.14
CA MET A 76 0.55 9.77 12.45
C MET A 76 0.07 8.88 13.59
N SER A 77 -1.07 8.25 13.46
CA SER A 77 -1.60 7.30 14.46
C SER A 77 -1.13 5.87 14.26
N ALA A 78 -0.39 5.57 13.18
CA ALA A 78 0.08 4.23 12.87
C ALA A 78 1.19 3.76 13.83
N LEU A 79 1.33 2.44 14.02
CA LEU A 79 2.31 1.87 14.95
C LEU A 79 3.74 2.30 14.64
N VAL A 80 4.15 2.21 13.36
CA VAL A 80 5.51 2.58 12.94
C VAL A 80 5.81 4.03 13.28
N PHE A 81 4.87 4.94 13.03
CA PHE A 81 5.06 6.35 13.35
C PHE A 81 5.20 6.55 14.85
N GLN A 82 4.30 5.98 15.64
CA GLN A 82 4.29 6.12 17.10
C GLN A 82 5.53 5.49 17.75
N GLU A 83 5.86 4.26 17.39
CA GLU A 83 6.93 3.51 18.04
C GLU A 83 8.33 3.97 17.59
N ILE A 84 8.53 4.33 16.33
CA ILE A 84 9.85 4.67 15.79
C ILE A 84 10.15 6.16 15.93
N ARG A 85 9.17 7.01 15.61
CA ARG A 85 9.37 8.45 15.62
C ARG A 85 9.04 9.06 16.97
N GLU A 86 7.82 8.88 17.49
CA GLU A 86 7.34 9.60 18.67
C GLU A 86 7.97 9.07 19.96
N PHE A 87 7.92 7.76 20.19
CA PHE A 87 8.38 7.21 21.48
C PHE A 87 9.89 7.02 21.55
N ARG A 88 10.54 6.67 20.45
CA ARG A 88 11.97 6.34 20.45
C ARG A 88 12.86 7.40 19.81
N SER A 89 12.28 8.38 19.11
CA SER A 89 13.00 9.42 18.38
C SER A 89 14.13 8.88 17.49
N LEU A 90 13.90 7.70 16.90
CA LEU A 90 14.88 7.01 16.07
C LEU A 90 14.91 7.52 14.63
N ALA A 91 13.76 7.97 14.11
CA ALA A 91 13.65 8.42 12.73
C ALA A 91 12.73 9.64 12.61
N TYR A 92 13.09 10.60 11.76
CA TYR A 92 12.19 11.70 11.41
C TYR A 92 11.05 11.25 10.50
N SER A 93 11.35 10.35 9.58
CA SER A 93 10.37 9.77 8.66
C SER A 93 10.42 8.25 8.75
N ALA A 94 9.28 7.64 9.07
CA ALA A 94 9.13 6.20 9.12
C ALA A 94 7.72 5.81 8.68
N TYR A 95 7.63 4.79 7.84
CA TYR A 95 6.34 4.19 7.44
C TYR A 95 6.52 2.73 7.03
N GLY A 96 5.42 2.01 6.98
CA GLY A 96 5.37 0.64 6.46
C GLY A 96 4.02 0.36 5.85
N VAL A 97 3.98 0.00 4.58
CA VAL A 97 2.73 -0.23 3.85
C VAL A 97 2.80 -1.49 3.01
N TYR A 98 1.75 -2.25 3.03
CA TYR A 98 1.54 -3.33 2.09
C TYR A 98 0.98 -2.76 0.80
N GLN A 99 1.72 -2.92 -0.29
CA GLN A 99 1.37 -2.42 -1.61
C GLN A 99 0.49 -3.43 -2.32
N VAL A 100 -0.71 -3.02 -2.69
CA VAL A 100 -1.59 -3.84 -3.50
C VAL A 100 -1.13 -3.85 -4.96
N PRO A 101 -1.31 -4.96 -5.67
CA PRO A 101 -0.91 -5.05 -7.07
C PRO A 101 -1.76 -4.12 -7.97
N TRP A 102 -1.14 -3.67 -9.06
CA TRP A 102 -1.78 -2.86 -10.08
C TRP A 102 -2.73 -3.64 -10.99
N TYR A 103 -2.60 -4.96 -11.01
CA TYR A 103 -3.41 -5.88 -11.83
C TYR A 103 -4.06 -6.92 -10.93
N LEU A 104 -5.16 -7.50 -11.39
CA LEU A 104 -5.91 -8.50 -10.63
C LEU A 104 -5.02 -9.68 -10.20
N ASP A 105 -4.21 -10.19 -11.14
CA ASP A 105 -3.34 -11.36 -10.91
C ASP A 105 -1.91 -10.97 -10.46
N GLY A 106 -1.74 -9.77 -9.93
CA GLY A 106 -0.45 -9.29 -9.48
C GLY A 106 -0.13 -9.71 -8.05
N GLU A 107 1.15 -9.72 -7.73
CA GLU A 107 1.65 -9.98 -6.38
C GLU A 107 1.70 -8.69 -5.57
N GLY A 108 1.20 -8.72 -4.32
CA GLY A 108 1.41 -7.66 -3.35
C GLY A 108 2.83 -7.72 -2.76
N TYR A 109 3.22 -6.70 -2.01
CA TYR A 109 4.47 -6.70 -1.26
C TYR A 109 4.45 -5.67 -0.15
N PHE A 110 5.14 -5.94 0.93
CA PHE A 110 5.34 -4.95 1.98
C PHE A 110 6.55 -4.08 1.67
N ARG A 111 6.40 -2.78 1.87
CA ARG A 111 7.46 -1.79 1.75
C ARG A 111 7.54 -0.95 3.01
N GLY A 112 8.68 -1.03 3.70
CA GLY A 112 9.04 -0.18 4.82
C GLY A 112 10.10 0.86 4.44
N TYR A 113 10.09 1.99 5.12
CA TYR A 113 11.08 3.04 4.98
C TYR A 113 11.34 3.73 6.32
N MET A 114 12.61 4.06 6.56
CA MET A 114 13.04 4.94 7.65
C MET A 114 14.19 5.84 7.20
N GLY A 115 14.12 7.12 7.59
CA GLY A 115 15.23 8.05 7.51
C GLY A 115 15.73 8.35 8.93
N THR A 116 16.94 7.93 9.26
CA THR A 116 17.53 8.05 10.61
C THR A 116 18.91 8.71 10.60
N GLN A 117 19.37 9.17 11.74
CA GLN A 117 20.74 9.62 11.91
C GLN A 117 21.71 8.42 11.76
N THR A 118 22.89 8.67 11.24
CA THR A 118 23.85 7.60 10.90
C THR A 118 24.28 6.78 12.12
N ASP A 119 24.42 7.41 13.27
CA ASP A 119 24.76 6.78 14.55
C ASP A 119 23.61 5.94 15.15
N LYS A 120 22.38 6.19 14.74
CA LYS A 120 21.18 5.45 15.20
C LYS A 120 20.73 4.35 14.23
N THR A 121 21.44 4.12 13.13
CA THR A 121 21.04 3.21 12.05
C THR A 121 20.71 1.81 12.56
N VAL A 122 21.58 1.20 13.36
CA VAL A 122 21.39 -0.16 13.89
C VAL A 122 20.14 -0.21 14.79
N ASN A 123 20.05 0.71 15.75
CA ASN A 123 18.92 0.78 16.68
C ASN A 123 17.58 0.98 15.96
N ALA A 124 17.59 1.79 14.89
CA ALA A 124 16.39 2.02 14.08
C ALA A 124 15.98 0.74 13.32
N ILE A 125 16.94 0.01 12.74
CA ILE A 125 16.69 -1.27 12.08
C ILE A 125 16.13 -2.29 13.07
N GLU A 126 16.74 -2.46 14.23
CA GLU A 126 16.31 -3.42 15.26
C GLU A 126 14.91 -3.11 15.76
N ALA A 127 14.63 -1.84 16.05
CA ALA A 127 13.30 -1.41 16.48
C ALA A 127 12.23 -1.68 15.42
N TYR A 128 12.54 -1.39 14.15
CA TYR A 128 11.62 -1.60 13.04
C TYR A 128 11.37 -3.09 12.77
N LEU A 129 12.43 -3.90 12.74
CA LEU A 129 12.31 -5.35 12.59
C LEU A 129 11.61 -5.98 13.80
N GLY A 130 11.77 -5.42 14.98
CA GLY A 130 11.01 -5.81 16.17
C GLY A 130 9.50 -5.64 15.99
N LEU A 131 9.07 -4.50 15.41
CA LEU A 131 7.66 -4.26 15.08
C LEU A 131 7.13 -5.19 13.98
N LEU A 132 7.98 -5.52 13.00
CA LEU A 132 7.62 -6.45 11.92
C LEU A 132 7.49 -7.90 12.41
N ARG A 133 8.26 -8.31 13.40
CA ARG A 133 8.23 -9.66 13.96
C ARG A 133 7.15 -9.84 15.02
N ASN A 134 6.86 -8.79 15.76
CA ASN A 134 5.93 -8.82 16.89
C ASN A 134 5.09 -7.54 16.85
N MET A 135 4.08 -7.53 15.99
CA MET A 135 3.18 -6.40 15.88
C MET A 135 2.38 -6.22 17.17
N PRO A 136 2.51 -5.07 17.88
CA PRO A 136 1.72 -4.81 19.08
C PRO A 136 0.22 -4.82 18.78
N GLU A 137 -0.55 -5.56 19.56
CA GLU A 137 -2.00 -5.65 19.43
C GLU A 137 -2.68 -4.55 20.24
N LYS A 138 -3.36 -3.63 19.55
CA LYS A 138 -4.10 -2.50 20.15
C LYS A 138 -5.52 -2.43 19.55
N PRO A 139 -6.42 -3.38 19.87
CA PRO A 139 -7.75 -3.50 19.23
C PRO A 139 -8.62 -2.24 19.41
N LEU A 140 -8.44 -1.51 20.50
CA LEU A 140 -9.18 -0.27 20.77
C LEU A 140 -8.96 0.82 19.70
N ARG A 141 -7.92 0.71 18.87
CA ARG A 141 -7.67 1.64 17.77
C ARG A 141 -8.60 1.43 16.56
N MET A 142 -9.28 0.28 16.47
CA MET A 142 -10.07 -0.08 15.28
C MET A 142 -11.19 0.89 14.99
N GLU A 143 -11.89 1.38 16.00
CA GLU A 143 -12.97 2.36 15.81
C GLU A 143 -12.46 3.64 15.13
N GLY A 144 -11.37 4.22 15.61
CA GLY A 144 -10.77 5.40 15.02
C GLY A 144 -10.22 5.14 13.60
N ILE A 145 -9.70 3.94 13.35
CA ILE A 145 -9.21 3.53 12.02
C ILE A 145 -10.36 3.43 11.03
N LYS A 146 -11.45 2.73 11.39
CA LYS A 146 -12.65 2.61 10.56
C LYS A 146 -13.24 3.97 10.22
N SER A 147 -13.44 4.81 11.24
CA SER A 147 -13.93 6.18 11.07
C SER A 147 -13.05 6.98 10.09
N GLY A 148 -11.73 6.96 10.26
CA GLY A 148 -10.80 7.65 9.37
C GLY A 148 -10.78 7.11 7.95
N LEU A 149 -10.95 5.80 7.77
CA LEU A 149 -11.05 5.18 6.45
C LEU A 149 -12.37 5.56 5.76
N LEU A 150 -13.51 5.48 6.45
CA LEU A 150 -14.80 5.91 5.91
C LEU A 150 -14.80 7.40 5.52
N GLN A 151 -14.26 8.26 6.37
CA GLN A 151 -14.10 9.67 6.04
C GLN A 151 -13.25 9.87 4.79
N SER A 152 -12.16 9.11 4.63
CA SER A 152 -11.30 9.20 3.44
C SER A 152 -12.03 8.82 2.15
N LEU A 153 -12.97 7.87 2.19
CA LEU A 153 -13.77 7.48 1.02
C LEU A 153 -14.69 8.62 0.55
N VAL A 154 -15.25 9.36 1.50
CA VAL A 154 -16.15 10.49 1.19
C VAL A 154 -15.37 11.69 0.62
N THR A 155 -14.17 11.94 1.15
CA THR A 155 -13.35 13.11 0.76
C THR A 155 -12.51 12.84 -0.50
N SER A 156 -12.12 11.59 -0.75
CA SER A 156 -11.27 11.22 -1.90
C SER A 156 -12.07 11.03 -3.18
N LYS A 157 -12.40 12.13 -3.82
CA LYS A 157 -13.08 12.10 -5.13
C LYS A 157 -12.04 12.09 -6.26
N PRO A 158 -12.21 11.25 -7.30
CA PRO A 158 -11.34 11.30 -8.46
C PRO A 158 -11.40 12.68 -9.14
N ASN A 159 -10.24 13.19 -9.54
CA ASN A 159 -10.20 14.42 -10.31
C ASN A 159 -10.87 14.19 -11.67
N PHE A 160 -11.73 15.11 -12.10
CA PHE A 160 -12.50 14.98 -13.35
C PHE A 160 -11.59 14.83 -14.58
N ARG A 161 -10.41 15.49 -14.61
CA ARG A 161 -9.45 15.38 -15.72
C ARG A 161 -8.79 14.00 -15.81
N SER A 162 -8.72 13.26 -14.71
CA SER A 162 -8.13 11.93 -14.66
C SER A 162 -9.15 10.79 -14.59
N LEU A 163 -10.44 11.11 -14.64
CA LEU A 163 -11.52 10.13 -14.40
C LEU A 163 -11.44 8.93 -15.34
N ALA A 164 -11.20 9.15 -16.64
CA ALA A 164 -11.08 8.06 -17.62
C ALA A 164 -9.89 7.12 -17.28
N ARG A 165 -8.74 7.69 -16.92
CA ARG A 165 -7.58 6.92 -16.49
C ARG A 165 -7.85 6.17 -15.18
N THR A 166 -8.51 6.81 -14.24
CA THR A 166 -8.88 6.22 -12.96
C THR A 166 -9.83 5.03 -13.17
N ALA A 167 -10.87 5.19 -13.98
CA ALA A 167 -11.79 4.11 -14.30
C ALA A 167 -11.11 2.93 -15.02
N ARG A 168 -10.17 3.23 -15.94
CA ARG A 168 -9.34 2.19 -16.56
C ARG A 168 -8.49 1.44 -15.54
N ASN A 169 -7.89 2.15 -14.59
CA ASN A 169 -7.07 1.53 -13.54
C ASN A 169 -7.91 0.64 -12.63
N TRP A 170 -9.13 1.04 -12.27
CA TRP A 170 -10.04 0.18 -11.51
C TRP A 170 -10.33 -1.13 -12.24
N LYS A 171 -10.59 -1.07 -13.54
CA LYS A 171 -10.79 -2.29 -14.36
C LYS A 171 -9.54 -3.18 -14.41
N LEU A 172 -8.35 -2.61 -14.54
CA LEU A 172 -7.10 -3.38 -14.52
C LEU A 172 -6.87 -4.05 -13.16
N GLN A 173 -7.37 -3.45 -12.09
CA GLN A 173 -7.34 -3.99 -10.74
C GLN A 173 -8.48 -5.00 -10.45
N GLY A 174 -9.37 -5.25 -11.41
CA GLY A 174 -10.47 -6.19 -11.29
C GLY A 174 -11.77 -5.61 -10.76
N TYR A 175 -11.88 -4.28 -10.61
CA TYR A 175 -13.12 -3.64 -10.17
C TYR A 175 -14.02 -3.29 -11.35
N ASP A 176 -15.31 -3.58 -11.24
CA ASP A 176 -16.32 -3.20 -12.24
C ASP A 176 -16.73 -1.73 -12.14
N GLY A 177 -16.42 -1.06 -11.04
CA GLY A 177 -16.75 0.33 -10.80
C GLY A 177 -15.81 1.01 -9.80
N ASN A 178 -16.32 2.04 -9.14
CA ASN A 178 -15.57 2.73 -8.10
C ASN A 178 -15.41 1.84 -6.85
N PRO A 179 -14.19 1.40 -6.50
CA PRO A 179 -13.96 0.53 -5.34
C PRO A 179 -14.38 1.17 -4.01
N ASN A 180 -14.46 2.50 -3.95
CA ASN A 180 -14.88 3.17 -2.72
C ASN A 180 -16.33 2.85 -2.33
N VAL A 181 -17.19 2.52 -3.30
CA VAL A 181 -18.57 2.06 -3.01
C VAL A 181 -18.51 0.72 -2.29
N LEU A 182 -17.79 -0.25 -2.86
CA LEU A 182 -17.58 -1.57 -2.25
C LEU A 182 -16.95 -1.46 -0.85
N TYR A 183 -15.95 -0.63 -0.70
CA TYR A 183 -15.26 -0.45 0.57
C TYR A 183 -16.15 0.17 1.65
N LYS A 184 -17.02 1.11 1.28
CA LYS A 184 -17.93 1.74 2.23
C LYS A 184 -18.83 0.70 2.90
N ASP A 185 -19.38 -0.21 2.13
CA ASP A 185 -20.33 -1.23 2.63
C ASP A 185 -19.63 -2.32 3.45
N ASN A 186 -18.33 -2.54 3.23
CA ASN A 186 -17.60 -3.65 3.84
C ASN A 186 -16.69 -3.23 5.03
N TYR A 187 -16.41 -1.94 5.25
CA TYR A 187 -15.55 -1.55 6.37
C TYR A 187 -16.13 -1.87 7.75
N GLU A 188 -17.44 -1.93 7.88
CA GLU A 188 -18.08 -2.27 9.16
C GLU A 188 -17.81 -3.71 9.58
N SER A 189 -17.69 -4.63 8.62
CA SER A 189 -17.45 -6.06 8.86
C SER A 189 -15.99 -6.39 9.24
N ILE A 190 -15.02 -5.51 8.94
CA ILE A 190 -13.61 -5.76 9.27
C ILE A 190 -13.38 -5.51 10.76
N ASP A 191 -12.86 -6.50 11.45
CA ASP A 191 -12.46 -6.41 12.86
C ASP A 191 -10.92 -6.43 13.01
N PHE A 192 -10.46 -6.37 14.25
CA PHE A 192 -9.02 -6.39 14.55
C PHE A 192 -8.40 -7.75 14.24
N LYS A 193 -9.15 -8.83 14.34
CA LYS A 193 -8.69 -10.18 14.00
C LYS A 193 -8.34 -10.28 12.50
N ASN A 194 -9.11 -9.63 11.62
CA ASN A 194 -8.75 -9.59 10.20
C ASN A 194 -7.41 -8.89 9.96
N VAL A 195 -7.10 -7.84 10.74
CA VAL A 195 -5.81 -7.14 10.66
C VAL A 195 -4.66 -8.01 11.13
N VAL A 196 -4.86 -8.76 12.22
CA VAL A 196 -3.86 -9.70 12.75
C VAL A 196 -3.62 -10.86 11.78
N ASN A 197 -4.68 -11.49 11.29
CA ASN A 197 -4.56 -12.57 10.30
C ASN A 197 -3.81 -12.09 9.04
N PHE A 198 -4.16 -10.91 8.54
CA PHE A 198 -3.47 -10.33 7.38
C PHE A 198 -1.96 -10.13 7.64
N TYR A 199 -1.62 -9.67 8.84
CA TYR A 199 -0.21 -9.52 9.24
C TYR A 199 0.51 -10.87 9.29
N GLU A 200 -0.07 -11.90 9.92
CA GLU A 200 0.53 -13.23 10.06
C GLU A 200 0.72 -13.94 8.72
N GLU A 201 -0.19 -13.72 7.77
CA GLU A 201 -0.14 -14.35 6.44
C GLU A 201 0.84 -13.66 5.47
N ASN A 202 1.15 -12.37 5.68
CA ASN A 202 1.86 -11.55 4.70
C ASN A 202 3.19 -10.96 5.17
N LEU A 203 3.54 -11.06 6.45
CA LEU A 203 4.76 -10.50 7.04
C LEU A 203 5.51 -11.49 7.91
#